data_c46c459bcfda2d824460844a65dc3b9e
#
_entry.id   c46c459bcfda2d824460844a65dc3b9e
#
_cell.length_a   1.000
_cell.length_b   1.000
_cell.length_c   1.000
_cell.angle_alpha   90.00
_cell.angle_beta   90.00
_cell.angle_gamma   90.00
#
_symmetry.space_group_name_H-M   'P 1'
#
loop_
_entity.id
_entity.type
_entity.pdbx_description
1 polymer ?
#
loop_
_entity_poly.entity_id
_entity_poly.type
_entity_poly.pdbx_seq_one_letter_code
_entity_poly.pdbx_strand_id
1 'polypeptide(L)'
;MEDLPSAFEEKAIEKVDDLRESYMGIRDTELAATMVELGKDKRNPDELAEALDERLGDFAFPDEFVFDVWGAIGDAKVGRY
;
A
#
# COMPACT_ATOMS: atom_id res chain seq x y z
N MET A 1 -13.08 -22.76 -1.99
CA MET A 1 -12.00 -21.96 -2.58
C MET A 1 -11.50 -20.96 -1.56
N GLU A 2 -10.22 -20.93 -1.33
CA GLU A 2 -9.66 -19.98 -0.37
C GLU A 2 -9.58 -18.60 -0.95
N ASP A 3 -9.65 -17.62 -0.07
CA ASP A 3 -9.45 -16.23 -0.41
C ASP A 3 -7.99 -15.84 -0.29
N LEU A 4 -7.15 -16.55 -1.01
CA LEU A 4 -5.73 -16.24 -1.00
C LEU A 4 -5.48 -15.00 -1.86
N PRO A 5 -4.62 -14.10 -1.39
CA PRO A 5 -4.27 -12.95 -2.23
C PRO A 5 -3.56 -13.42 -3.49
N SER A 6 -3.72 -12.66 -4.56
CA SER A 6 -3.02 -12.94 -5.80
C SER A 6 -1.52 -12.68 -5.60
N ALA A 7 -0.70 -13.18 -6.52
CA ALA A 7 0.74 -12.91 -6.46
C ALA A 7 1.01 -11.41 -6.45
N PHE A 8 0.22 -10.64 -7.20
CA PHE A 8 0.31 -9.19 -7.19
C PHE A 8 0.08 -8.63 -5.80
N GLU A 9 -0.98 -9.07 -5.13
CA GLU A 9 -1.31 -8.54 -3.81
C GLU A 9 -0.25 -8.89 -2.79
N GLU A 10 0.26 -10.12 -2.81
CA GLU A 10 1.32 -10.53 -1.90
C GLU A 10 2.57 -9.67 -2.07
N LYS A 11 2.97 -9.45 -3.32
CA LYS A 11 4.16 -8.64 -3.58
C LYS A 11 3.94 -7.19 -3.22
N ALA A 12 2.77 -6.66 -3.50
CA ALA A 12 2.44 -5.29 -3.13
C ALA A 12 2.47 -5.11 -1.62
N ILE A 13 1.91 -6.07 -0.89
CA ILE A 13 1.89 -6.02 0.57
C ILE A 13 3.32 -6.05 1.12
N GLU A 14 4.19 -6.91 0.58
CA GLU A 14 5.58 -6.95 1.02
C GLU A 14 6.29 -5.62 0.80
N LYS A 15 6.10 -5.03 -0.38
CA LYS A 15 6.74 -3.75 -0.70
C LYS A 15 6.24 -2.63 0.20
N VAL A 16 4.94 -2.59 0.45
CA VAL A 16 4.36 -1.56 1.32
C VAL A 16 4.83 -1.75 2.75
N ASP A 17 4.92 -2.99 3.21
CA ASP A 17 5.40 -3.30 4.55
C ASP A 17 6.86 -2.84 4.72
N ASP A 18 7.69 -3.09 3.70
CA ASP A 18 9.08 -2.61 3.71
C ASP A 18 9.14 -1.09 3.77
N LEU A 19 8.28 -0.41 3.03
CA LEU A 19 8.21 1.05 3.06
C LEU A 19 7.84 1.55 4.46
N ARG A 20 6.86 0.90 5.09
CA ARG A 20 6.47 1.29 6.44
C ARG A 20 7.62 1.14 7.42
N GLU A 21 8.37 0.05 7.31
CA GLU A 21 9.54 -0.13 8.16
C GLU A 21 10.57 0.96 7.92
N SER A 22 10.79 1.29 6.66
CA SER A 22 11.76 2.31 6.29
C SER A 22 11.38 3.70 6.77
N TYR A 23 10.11 4.05 6.69
CA TYR A 23 9.64 5.39 7.07
C TYR A 23 9.31 5.52 8.54
N MET A 24 8.76 4.48 9.13
CA MET A 24 8.20 4.55 10.48
C MET A 24 8.89 3.63 11.48
N GLY A 25 9.77 2.77 11.00
CA GLY A 25 10.49 1.84 11.86
C GLY A 25 9.67 0.68 12.37
N ILE A 26 8.47 0.49 11.84
CA ILE A 26 7.55 -0.55 12.31
C ILE A 26 7.00 -1.28 11.10
N ARG A 27 6.97 -2.61 11.17
CA ARG A 27 6.30 -3.44 10.17
C ARG A 27 4.92 -3.81 10.69
N ASP A 28 3.94 -3.74 9.80
CA ASP A 28 2.58 -4.13 10.12
C ASP A 28 1.92 -4.65 8.86
N THR A 29 1.95 -5.95 8.69
CA THR A 29 1.44 -6.59 7.49
C THR A 29 -0.06 -6.36 7.30
N GLU A 30 -0.82 -6.32 8.38
CA GLU A 30 -2.24 -6.05 8.29
C GLU A 30 -2.52 -4.66 7.74
N LEU A 31 -1.77 -3.69 8.22
CA LEU A 31 -1.92 -2.32 7.73
C LEU A 31 -1.46 -2.21 6.29
N ALA A 32 -0.36 -2.88 5.95
CA ALA A 32 0.11 -2.91 4.56
C ALA A 32 -0.94 -3.53 3.65
N ALA A 33 -1.58 -4.62 4.09
CA ALA A 33 -2.63 -5.24 3.30
C ALA A 33 -3.82 -4.29 3.11
N THR A 34 -4.18 -3.56 4.16
CA THR A 34 -5.25 -2.56 4.07
C THR A 34 -4.90 -1.47 3.06
N MET A 35 -3.66 -1.00 3.08
CA MET A 35 -3.21 0.02 2.14
C MET A 35 -3.28 -0.47 0.70
N VAL A 36 -2.85 -1.70 0.46
CA VAL A 36 -2.92 -2.30 -0.88
C VAL A 36 -4.38 -2.43 -1.32
N GLU A 37 -5.23 -2.88 -0.42
CA GLU A 37 -6.67 -3.01 -0.70
C GLU A 37 -7.28 -1.67 -1.10
N LEU A 38 -6.93 -0.62 -0.36
CA LEU A 38 -7.43 0.72 -0.67
C LEU A 38 -6.89 1.26 -1.98
N GLY A 39 -5.64 0.94 -2.30
CA GLY A 39 -4.98 1.53 -3.45
C GLY A 39 -5.14 0.79 -4.76
N LYS A 40 -5.46 -0.50 -4.71
CA LYS A 40 -5.47 -1.30 -5.94
C LYS A 40 -6.53 -0.86 -6.96
N ASP A 41 -7.60 -0.24 -6.48
CA ASP A 41 -8.68 0.23 -7.33
C ASP A 41 -8.61 1.72 -7.63
N LYS A 42 -7.62 2.42 -7.09
CA LYS A 42 -7.47 3.85 -7.31
C LYS A 42 -6.78 4.12 -8.63
N ARG A 43 -7.06 5.28 -9.19
CA ARG A 43 -6.54 5.65 -10.52
C ARG A 43 -5.32 6.55 -10.45
N ASN A 44 -5.13 7.22 -9.33
CA ASN A 44 -4.00 8.13 -9.16
C ASN A 44 -3.62 8.22 -7.69
N PRO A 45 -2.44 8.76 -7.40
CA PRO A 45 -1.97 8.84 -6.01
C PRO A 45 -2.85 9.73 -5.12
N ASP A 46 -3.49 10.74 -5.69
CA ASP A 46 -4.36 11.62 -4.92
C ASP A 46 -5.55 10.86 -4.35
N GLU A 47 -6.12 9.97 -5.16
CA GLU A 47 -7.22 9.13 -4.68
C GLU A 47 -6.77 8.20 -3.57
N LEU A 48 -5.56 7.68 -3.69
CA LEU A 48 -5.00 6.83 -2.64
C LEU A 48 -4.80 7.64 -1.36
N ALA A 49 -4.26 8.86 -1.47
CA ALA A 49 -4.06 9.72 -0.32
C ALA A 49 -5.37 10.00 0.40
N GLU A 50 -6.42 10.29 -0.36
CA GLU A 50 -7.74 10.54 0.21
C GLU A 50 -8.28 9.31 0.93
N ALA A 51 -8.12 8.14 0.32
CA ALA A 51 -8.60 6.90 0.92
C ALA A 51 -7.85 6.59 2.22
N LEU A 52 -6.54 6.81 2.23
CA LEU A 52 -5.73 6.60 3.42
C LEU A 52 -6.13 7.57 4.54
N ASP A 53 -6.36 8.82 4.18
CA ASP A 53 -6.77 9.82 5.15
C ASP A 53 -8.13 9.48 5.75
N GLU A 54 -9.04 8.99 4.93
CA GLU A 54 -10.38 8.64 5.36
C GLU A 54 -10.41 7.40 6.24
N ARG A 55 -9.66 6.37 5.88
CA ARG A 55 -9.68 5.09 6.57
C ARG A 55 -8.63 4.98 7.66
N LEU A 56 -7.52 5.67 7.50
CA LEU A 56 -6.38 5.57 8.39
C LEU A 56 -5.89 6.96 8.80
N GLY A 57 -6.82 7.90 8.95
CA GLY A 57 -6.50 9.29 9.25
C GLY A 57 -5.79 9.52 10.56
N ASP A 58 -5.82 8.55 11.47
CA ASP A 58 -5.07 8.63 12.72
C ASP A 58 -3.56 8.55 12.49
N PHE A 59 -3.16 8.07 11.32
CA PHE A 59 -1.74 7.98 10.93
C PHE A 59 -1.44 9.13 9.99
N ALA A 60 -0.55 10.00 10.37
CA ALA A 60 -0.18 11.14 9.52
C ALA A 60 0.89 10.68 8.52
N PHE A 61 0.45 10.13 7.41
CA PHE A 61 1.39 9.62 6.39
C PHE A 61 2.02 10.77 5.62
N PRO A 62 3.37 10.76 5.47
CA PRO A 62 4.02 11.75 4.60
C PRO A 62 3.61 11.56 3.14
N ASP A 63 3.60 12.65 2.38
CA ASP A 63 3.29 12.57 0.95
C ASP A 63 4.24 11.62 0.21
N GLU A 64 5.52 11.68 0.54
CA GLU A 64 6.51 10.80 -0.07
C GLU A 64 6.18 9.34 0.16
N PHE A 65 5.72 9.01 1.34
CA PHE A 65 5.33 7.65 1.66
C PHE A 65 4.14 7.22 0.79
N VAL A 66 3.15 8.10 0.66
CA VAL A 66 1.97 7.81 -0.16
C VAL A 66 2.36 7.55 -1.61
N PHE A 67 3.25 8.38 -2.16
CA PHE A 67 3.71 8.19 -3.53
C PHE A 67 4.49 6.89 -3.68
N ASP A 68 5.31 6.55 -2.70
CA ASP A 68 6.06 5.30 -2.74
C ASP A 68 5.14 4.09 -2.67
N VAL A 69 4.11 4.17 -1.82
CA VAL A 69 3.10 3.11 -1.74
C VAL A 69 2.37 2.97 -3.08
N TRP A 70 2.01 4.09 -3.68
CA TRP A 70 1.36 4.08 -4.98
C TRP A 70 2.26 3.41 -6.03
N GLY A 71 3.53 3.78 -6.05
CA GLY A 71 4.50 3.18 -6.97
C GLY A 71 4.67 1.68 -6.73
N ALA A 72 4.71 1.25 -5.48
CA ALA A 72 4.85 -0.15 -5.14
C ALA A 72 3.66 -0.96 -5.64
N ILE A 73 2.45 -0.43 -5.46
CA ILE A 73 1.24 -1.10 -5.94
C ILE A 73 1.25 -1.16 -7.47
N GLY A 74 1.63 -0.05 -8.11
CA GLY A 74 1.70 0.01 -9.58
C GLY A 74 2.72 -0.97 -10.14
N ASP A 75 3.90 -1.04 -9.53
CA ASP A 75 4.93 -1.99 -9.96
C ASP A 75 4.45 -3.43 -9.82
N ALA A 76 3.77 -3.73 -8.73
CA ALA A 76 3.24 -5.08 -8.53
C ALA A 76 2.19 -5.42 -9.59
N LYS A 77 1.35 -4.44 -9.96
CA LYS A 77 0.32 -4.66 -10.98
C LYS A 77 0.91 -5.03 -12.33
N VAL A 78 2.06 -4.46 -12.68
CA VAL A 78 2.69 -4.73 -13.96
C VAL A 78 3.82 -5.75 -13.87
N GLY A 79 4.00 -6.34 -12.71
CA GLY A 79 4.98 -7.40 -12.52
C GLY A 79 6.43 -6.93 -12.41
N ARG A 80 6.65 -5.72 -11.96
CA ARG A 80 8.00 -5.15 -11.83
C ARG A 80 8.62 -5.33 -10.45
N TYR A 81 8.21 -6.35 -9.77
CA TYR A 81 8.76 -6.57 -8.45
C TYR A 81 9.93 -7.57 -8.42
#